data_3f3bd8068e173ddf8d7fcb65a53d6db1
#
_entry.id   3f3bd8068e173ddf8d7fcb65a53d6db1
#
_cell.length_a   1.000
_cell.length_b   1.000
_cell.length_c   1.000
_cell.angle_alpha   90.00
_cell.angle_beta   90.00
_cell.angle_gamma   90.00
#
_symmetry.space_group_name_H-M   'P 1'
#
loop_
_entity.id
_entity.type
_entity.pdbx_description
1 polymer ?
#
loop_
_entity_poly.entity_id
_entity_poly.type
_entity_poly.pdbx_seq_one_letter_code
_entity_poly.pdbx_strand_id
1 'polypeptide(L)'
;MKILFFILSAFICFLLSVNSSSSQNIPYYINLDTALTNKTDSVSLYVKNPLNRTLHITSVRTLTPQFFTSISSFSINPSDSVPVWVYFRTNQNITYYDFIIFESSELDYSIVHYLIATAKYPDAMYGFTQGLIDEPLKTALKNFCSTNTNSNYTTSRTAMFSTIDDYNNDDTIECVYTGRKVYTTGIPSVNPPQSMNTEHTFPQGFFNQDEPMRSDIHHLYPTDEVANNRRNNYDFGYVVSNITWENGGSKLGNDFENQLVFEARDQHKGNVARCLFYFLIRYQNYGGFMDAKQEKVLRQWNLSDTVD
;
A
#
# COMPACT_ATOMS: atom_id res chain seq x y z
N MET A 1 -2.43 -11.49 -15.15
CA MET A 1 -1.49 -12.59 -15.49
C MET A 1 -0.96 -12.57 -16.93
N LYS A 2 -1.69 -12.10 -17.95
CA LYS A 2 -1.20 -12.07 -19.36
C LYS A 2 -0.26 -10.89 -19.71
N ILE A 3 -0.29 -9.77 -19.00
CA ILE A 3 0.53 -8.58 -19.28
C ILE A 3 1.97 -8.75 -18.75
N LEU A 4 2.17 -9.49 -17.67
CA LEU A 4 3.50 -9.74 -17.10
C LEU A 4 4.35 -10.64 -18.00
N PHE A 5 3.73 -11.57 -18.74
CA PHE A 5 4.42 -12.44 -19.70
C PHE A 5 4.91 -11.69 -20.97
N PHE A 6 4.21 -10.62 -21.37
CA PHE A 6 4.60 -9.83 -22.55
C PHE A 6 5.82 -8.93 -22.29
N ILE A 7 5.98 -8.42 -21.08
CA ILE A 7 7.15 -7.60 -20.73
C ILE A 7 8.39 -8.48 -20.58
N LEU A 8 8.24 -9.70 -20.06
CA LEU A 8 9.36 -10.63 -19.90
C LEU A 8 9.84 -11.16 -21.28
N SER A 9 8.93 -11.42 -22.23
CA SER A 9 9.30 -11.91 -23.56
C SER A 9 9.93 -10.82 -24.47
N ALA A 10 9.51 -9.55 -24.34
CA ALA A 10 10.11 -8.45 -25.09
C ALA A 10 11.52 -8.11 -24.59
N PHE A 11 11.80 -8.32 -23.29
CA PHE A 11 13.13 -8.07 -22.71
C PHE A 11 14.15 -9.16 -23.06
N ILE A 12 13.69 -10.41 -23.23
CA ILE A 12 14.57 -11.54 -23.64
C ILE A 12 14.98 -11.39 -25.11
N CYS A 13 14.14 -10.84 -26.00
CA CYS A 13 14.50 -10.61 -27.39
C CYS A 13 15.51 -9.47 -27.61
N PHE A 14 15.62 -8.51 -26.69
CA PHE A 14 16.60 -7.41 -26.84
C PHE A 14 18.01 -7.80 -26.42
N LEU A 15 18.18 -8.90 -25.68
CA LEU A 15 19.48 -9.41 -25.21
C LEU A 15 20.18 -10.34 -26.22
N LEU A 16 19.53 -10.70 -27.32
CA LEU A 16 20.08 -11.69 -28.28
C LEU A 16 20.73 -11.08 -29.54
N SER A 17 20.92 -9.77 -29.64
CA SER A 17 21.45 -9.13 -30.87
C SER A 17 22.76 -8.37 -30.72
N VAL A 18 23.62 -8.70 -29.74
CA VAL A 18 24.97 -8.14 -29.67
C VAL A 18 26.00 -9.25 -29.80
N ASN A 19 26.44 -9.49 -31.02
CA ASN A 19 27.65 -10.29 -31.31
C ASN A 19 28.90 -9.44 -31.08
N SER A 20 29.63 -9.67 -30.01
CA SER A 20 31.08 -9.48 -29.96
C SER A 20 31.68 -10.24 -28.78
N SER A 21 32.76 -10.94 -29.04
CA SER A 21 33.53 -11.79 -28.12
C SER A 21 34.21 -10.97 -27.03
N SER A 22 33.49 -10.69 -25.94
CA SER A 22 34.07 -10.33 -24.65
C SER A 22 33.35 -11.15 -23.57
N SER A 23 34.05 -11.56 -22.54
CA SER A 23 33.49 -12.31 -21.42
C SER A 23 32.33 -11.55 -20.82
N GLN A 24 31.11 -11.85 -21.28
CA GLN A 24 29.91 -11.22 -20.77
C GLN A 24 29.80 -11.52 -19.28
N ASN A 25 29.70 -10.49 -18.48
CA ASN A 25 29.23 -10.63 -17.10
C ASN A 25 27.81 -11.16 -17.15
N ILE A 26 27.64 -12.45 -16.94
CA ILE A 26 26.32 -13.07 -16.85
C ILE A 26 25.60 -12.38 -15.68
N PRO A 27 24.40 -11.83 -15.86
CA PRO A 27 23.67 -11.22 -14.76
C PRO A 27 23.46 -12.27 -13.66
N TYR A 28 23.97 -12.01 -12.47
CA TYR A 28 23.72 -12.88 -11.32
C TYR A 28 22.35 -12.55 -10.73
N TYR A 29 21.63 -13.60 -10.35
CA TYR A 29 20.49 -13.48 -9.46
C TYR A 29 20.99 -13.41 -8.03
N ILE A 30 20.71 -12.29 -7.38
CA ILE A 30 21.03 -12.06 -5.98
C ILE A 30 19.74 -12.18 -5.19
N ASN A 31 19.64 -13.26 -4.43
CA ASN A 31 18.50 -13.52 -3.56
C ASN A 31 18.84 -13.13 -2.12
N LEU A 32 18.12 -12.17 -1.57
CA LEU A 32 18.21 -11.78 -0.16
C LEU A 32 17.37 -12.69 0.76
N ASP A 33 16.91 -13.84 0.24
CA ASP A 33 16.06 -14.78 0.96
C ASP A 33 14.79 -14.13 1.54
N THR A 34 14.48 -14.41 2.80
CA THR A 34 13.28 -13.92 3.44
C THR A 34 13.62 -12.96 4.57
N ALA A 35 13.35 -11.68 4.36
CA ALA A 35 13.45 -10.64 5.37
C ALA A 35 12.15 -10.53 6.19
N LEU A 36 12.23 -10.04 7.42
CA LEU A 36 11.05 -9.63 8.19
C LEU A 36 10.66 -8.19 7.79
N THR A 37 9.37 -7.92 7.69
CA THR A 37 8.87 -6.57 7.46
C THR A 37 9.39 -5.59 8.51
N ASN A 38 9.68 -4.36 8.10
CA ASN A 38 10.27 -3.30 8.93
C ASN A 38 11.67 -3.60 9.49
N LYS A 39 12.30 -4.69 9.06
CA LYS A 39 13.71 -4.97 9.32
C LYS A 39 14.52 -4.75 8.05
N THR A 40 15.78 -4.37 8.23
CA THR A 40 16.72 -4.28 7.12
C THR A 40 17.49 -5.60 7.03
N ASP A 41 17.48 -6.20 5.88
CA ASP A 41 18.33 -7.33 5.53
C ASP A 41 19.37 -6.90 4.51
N SER A 42 20.43 -7.69 4.33
CA SER A 42 21.52 -7.32 3.44
C SER A 42 22.26 -8.52 2.88
N VAL A 43 22.79 -8.34 1.69
CA VAL A 43 23.68 -9.30 1.05
C VAL A 43 24.85 -8.55 0.42
N SER A 44 26.04 -9.16 0.40
CA SER A 44 27.18 -8.61 -0.32
C SER A 44 27.35 -9.29 -1.68
N LEU A 45 27.66 -8.50 -2.68
CA LEU A 45 28.10 -8.98 -3.99
C LEU A 45 29.49 -8.42 -4.29
N TYR A 46 30.27 -9.12 -5.11
CA TYR A 46 31.58 -8.69 -5.52
C TYR A 46 31.55 -8.15 -6.94
N VAL A 47 31.90 -6.88 -7.11
CA VAL A 47 32.09 -6.26 -8.42
C VAL A 47 33.52 -6.43 -8.84
N LYS A 48 33.77 -7.17 -9.94
CA LYS A 48 35.10 -7.48 -10.44
C LYS A 48 35.49 -6.48 -11.52
N ASN A 49 36.75 -6.04 -11.49
CA ASN A 49 37.34 -5.26 -12.57
C ASN A 49 37.78 -6.19 -13.72
N PRO A 50 37.15 -6.10 -14.91
CA PRO A 50 37.57 -6.90 -16.07
C PRO A 50 38.75 -6.30 -16.84
N LEU A 51 39.21 -5.10 -16.46
CA LEU A 51 40.24 -4.34 -17.17
C LEU A 51 41.61 -4.58 -16.55
N ASN A 52 42.66 -4.32 -17.32
CA ASN A 52 44.07 -4.31 -16.86
C ASN A 52 44.54 -2.96 -16.30
N ARG A 53 43.57 -2.05 -16.05
CA ARG A 53 43.77 -0.72 -15.44
C ARG A 53 42.67 -0.49 -14.38
N THR A 54 42.83 0.52 -13.57
CA THR A 54 41.81 0.87 -12.57
C THR A 54 40.46 1.13 -13.25
N LEU A 55 39.41 0.54 -12.70
CA LEU A 55 38.03 0.75 -13.12
C LEU A 55 37.36 1.70 -12.11
N HIS A 56 36.77 2.80 -12.59
CA HIS A 56 36.03 3.73 -11.75
C HIS A 56 34.53 3.51 -11.94
N ILE A 57 33.87 3.04 -10.89
CA ILE A 57 32.41 3.00 -10.85
C ILE A 57 31.93 4.38 -10.42
N THR A 58 31.27 5.08 -11.33
CA THR A 58 30.82 6.48 -11.16
C THR A 58 29.42 6.57 -10.57
N SER A 59 28.61 5.49 -10.72
CA SER A 59 27.25 5.44 -10.21
C SER A 59 26.90 4.02 -9.78
N VAL A 60 26.27 3.89 -8.61
CA VAL A 60 25.63 2.65 -8.13
C VAL A 60 24.20 2.98 -7.74
N ARG A 61 23.22 2.33 -8.35
CA ARG A 61 21.80 2.58 -8.08
C ARG A 61 20.96 1.33 -8.19
N THR A 62 19.84 1.35 -7.49
CA THR A 62 18.70 0.43 -7.62
C THR A 62 17.52 1.17 -8.24
N LEU A 63 16.45 0.50 -8.66
CA LEU A 63 15.31 1.13 -9.34
C LEU A 63 14.17 1.44 -8.38
N THR A 64 14.07 0.70 -7.27
CA THR A 64 13.02 0.88 -6.27
C THR A 64 13.60 1.25 -4.91
N PRO A 65 12.89 2.00 -4.08
CA PRO A 65 13.40 2.45 -2.76
C PRO A 65 13.52 1.32 -1.74
N GLN A 66 12.95 0.14 -2.00
CA GLN A 66 13.04 -1.01 -1.12
C GLN A 66 14.43 -1.64 -1.11
N PHE A 67 15.14 -1.52 -2.25
CA PHE A 67 16.55 -1.90 -2.34
C PHE A 67 17.41 -0.64 -2.35
N PHE A 68 18.52 -0.67 -1.62
CA PHE A 68 19.45 0.46 -1.56
C PHE A 68 20.87 0.01 -1.23
N THR A 69 21.83 0.89 -1.46
CA THR A 69 23.25 0.68 -1.13
C THR A 69 23.77 1.84 -0.29
N SER A 70 24.83 1.59 0.49
CA SER A 70 25.50 2.67 1.25
C SER A 70 26.62 3.34 0.43
N ILE A 71 26.88 2.86 -0.78
CA ILE A 71 27.96 3.32 -1.64
C ILE A 71 27.39 3.74 -2.99
N SER A 72 27.79 4.89 -3.50
CA SER A 72 27.32 5.45 -4.77
C SER A 72 28.38 5.45 -5.86
N SER A 73 29.67 5.36 -5.48
CA SER A 73 30.83 5.31 -6.39
C SER A 73 32.05 4.72 -5.70
N PHE A 74 32.93 4.06 -6.45
CA PHE A 74 34.21 3.49 -5.94
C PHE A 74 35.14 3.16 -7.09
N SER A 75 36.39 2.81 -6.77
CA SER A 75 37.41 2.33 -7.75
C SER A 75 37.85 0.93 -7.45
N ILE A 76 38.17 0.19 -8.48
CA ILE A 76 38.67 -1.21 -8.40
C ILE A 76 40.02 -1.29 -9.11
N ASN A 77 41.05 -1.79 -8.44
CA ASN A 77 42.36 -2.02 -9.04
C ASN A 77 42.30 -3.11 -10.12
N PRO A 78 43.29 -3.19 -11.04
CA PRO A 78 43.35 -4.22 -12.06
C PRO A 78 43.27 -5.62 -11.45
N SER A 79 42.42 -6.47 -12.03
CA SER A 79 42.24 -7.89 -11.62
C SER A 79 41.66 -8.08 -10.19
N ASP A 80 41.29 -7.01 -9.52
CA ASP A 80 40.71 -7.02 -8.17
C ASP A 80 39.18 -7.02 -8.19
N SER A 81 38.57 -7.12 -7.01
CA SER A 81 37.12 -7.01 -6.80
C SER A 81 36.80 -6.27 -5.51
N VAL A 82 35.70 -5.56 -5.48
CA VAL A 82 35.21 -4.80 -4.32
C VAL A 82 33.87 -5.35 -3.89
N PRO A 83 33.66 -5.66 -2.58
CA PRO A 83 32.36 -6.04 -2.06
C PRO A 83 31.45 -4.82 -1.98
N VAL A 84 30.25 -4.97 -2.48
CA VAL A 84 29.17 -3.96 -2.36
C VAL A 84 28.02 -4.60 -1.61
N TRP A 85 27.55 -3.90 -0.56
CA TRP A 85 26.41 -4.33 0.22
C TRP A 85 25.13 -3.78 -0.39
N VAL A 86 24.19 -4.67 -0.64
CA VAL A 86 22.80 -4.36 -1.02
C VAL A 86 21.94 -4.59 0.18
N TYR A 87 21.14 -3.61 0.52
CA TYR A 87 20.19 -3.64 1.61
C TYR A 87 18.77 -3.73 1.05
N PHE A 88 17.91 -4.42 1.78
CA PHE A 88 16.48 -4.51 1.49
C PHE A 88 15.68 -4.18 2.73
N ARG A 89 14.63 -3.37 2.56
CA ARG A 89 13.68 -3.05 3.63
C ARG A 89 12.33 -2.72 3.03
N THR A 90 11.26 -3.28 3.62
CA THR A 90 9.87 -2.98 3.28
C THR A 90 8.97 -3.18 4.48
N ASN A 91 7.78 -2.59 4.44
CA ASN A 91 6.69 -2.85 5.39
C ASN A 91 5.63 -3.81 4.82
N GLN A 92 5.77 -4.27 3.59
CA GLN A 92 4.79 -5.12 2.91
C GLN A 92 5.26 -6.57 2.83
N ASN A 93 4.35 -7.51 3.02
CA ASN A 93 4.59 -8.96 2.97
C ASN A 93 4.46 -9.48 1.54
N ILE A 94 5.37 -9.07 0.66
CA ILE A 94 5.40 -9.49 -0.75
C ILE A 94 6.84 -9.77 -1.22
N THR A 95 6.96 -10.35 -2.41
CA THR A 95 8.24 -10.50 -3.09
C THR A 95 8.50 -9.30 -3.99
N TYR A 96 9.70 -8.75 -3.87
CA TYR A 96 10.21 -7.65 -4.69
C TYR A 96 11.25 -8.14 -5.68
N TYR A 97 11.22 -7.52 -6.85
CA TYR A 97 12.20 -7.72 -7.92
C TYR A 97 12.77 -6.36 -8.30
N ASP A 98 14.11 -6.30 -8.46
CA ASP A 98 14.79 -5.06 -8.82
C ASP A 98 16.09 -5.37 -9.58
N PHE A 99 16.86 -4.34 -9.85
CA PHE A 99 18.19 -4.39 -10.43
C PHE A 99 19.14 -3.53 -9.59
N ILE A 100 20.38 -3.99 -9.43
CA ILE A 100 21.48 -3.08 -9.07
C ILE A 100 22.31 -2.83 -10.33
N ILE A 101 22.59 -1.56 -10.58
CA ILE A 101 23.25 -1.07 -11.81
C ILE A 101 24.50 -0.31 -11.41
N PHE A 102 25.63 -0.71 -11.99
CA PHE A 102 26.93 -0.05 -11.83
C PHE A 102 27.32 0.57 -13.16
N GLU A 103 27.58 1.86 -13.15
CA GLU A 103 27.97 2.63 -14.34
C GLU A 103 29.44 3.05 -14.24
N SER A 104 30.12 3.05 -15.38
CA SER A 104 31.53 3.43 -15.51
C SER A 104 31.78 4.09 -16.84
N SER A 105 32.66 5.08 -16.89
CA SER A 105 33.12 5.69 -18.14
C SER A 105 34.14 4.86 -18.91
N GLU A 106 34.76 3.84 -18.26
CA GLU A 106 35.74 2.96 -18.86
C GLU A 106 35.15 1.72 -19.53
N LEU A 107 33.86 1.47 -19.29
CA LEU A 107 33.08 0.39 -19.91
C LEU A 107 32.03 1.00 -20.86
N ASP A 108 31.81 0.33 -21.98
CA ASP A 108 30.75 0.65 -22.95
C ASP A 108 29.39 0.04 -22.60
N TYR A 109 29.30 -0.59 -21.40
CA TYR A 109 28.10 -1.22 -20.85
C TYR A 109 28.02 -1.02 -19.34
N SER A 110 26.80 -1.08 -18.79
CA SER A 110 26.58 -1.11 -17.35
C SER A 110 26.66 -2.54 -16.83
N ILE A 111 27.28 -2.73 -15.66
CA ILE A 111 27.20 -4.01 -14.94
C ILE A 111 25.85 -4.06 -14.23
N VAL A 112 25.06 -5.11 -14.47
CA VAL A 112 23.71 -5.24 -13.94
C VAL A 112 23.52 -6.61 -13.28
N HIS A 113 22.94 -6.62 -12.08
CA HIS A 113 22.53 -7.85 -11.41
C HIS A 113 21.06 -7.77 -11.03
N TYR A 114 20.34 -8.90 -11.08
CA TYR A 114 18.97 -9.03 -10.65
C TYR A 114 18.91 -9.17 -9.13
N LEU A 115 17.98 -8.45 -8.50
CA LEU A 115 17.70 -8.55 -7.09
C LEU A 115 16.32 -9.16 -6.88
N ILE A 116 16.23 -10.08 -5.94
CA ILE A 116 14.98 -10.63 -5.46
C ILE A 116 15.01 -10.69 -3.92
N ALA A 117 13.95 -10.26 -3.28
CA ALA A 117 13.77 -10.41 -1.85
C ALA A 117 12.30 -10.64 -1.53
N THR A 118 12.03 -11.56 -0.60
CA THR A 118 10.67 -11.78 -0.08
C THR A 118 10.62 -11.27 1.34
N ALA A 119 9.66 -10.38 1.63
CA ALA A 119 9.38 -9.97 3.00
C ALA A 119 8.23 -10.79 3.59
N LYS A 120 8.30 -11.03 4.89
CA LYS A 120 7.25 -11.70 5.67
C LYS A 120 6.96 -10.93 6.95
N TYR A 121 5.71 -10.94 7.35
CA TYR A 121 5.37 -10.46 8.69
C TYR A 121 6.01 -11.35 9.77
N PRO A 122 6.33 -10.78 10.94
CA PRO A 122 6.79 -11.59 12.07
C PRO A 122 5.79 -12.70 12.39
N ASP A 123 6.26 -13.91 12.60
CA ASP A 123 5.39 -15.07 12.88
C ASP A 123 4.48 -14.87 14.08
N ALA A 124 4.92 -14.11 15.08
CA ALA A 124 4.12 -13.77 16.26
C ALA A 124 2.82 -13.01 15.94
N MET A 125 2.73 -12.33 14.80
CA MET A 125 1.56 -11.54 14.42
C MET A 125 0.74 -12.16 13.29
N TYR A 126 1.40 -12.57 12.20
CA TYR A 126 0.73 -13.04 10.97
C TYR A 126 1.28 -14.37 10.44
N GLY A 127 2.04 -15.12 11.24
CA GLY A 127 2.60 -16.42 10.84
C GLY A 127 1.54 -17.42 10.41
N PHE A 128 0.32 -17.30 10.95
CA PHE A 128 -0.83 -18.12 10.56
C PHE A 128 -1.27 -17.95 9.10
N THR A 129 -0.83 -16.90 8.41
CA THR A 129 -1.15 -16.66 6.99
C THR A 129 -0.11 -17.23 6.02
N GLN A 130 1.00 -17.76 6.56
CA GLN A 130 2.13 -18.20 5.74
C GLN A 130 1.76 -19.38 4.84
N GLY A 131 2.00 -19.23 3.54
CA GLY A 131 1.70 -20.24 2.53
C GLY A 131 0.22 -20.37 2.17
N LEU A 132 -0.64 -19.57 2.76
CA LEU A 132 -2.07 -19.54 2.43
C LEU A 132 -2.34 -18.56 1.27
N ILE A 133 -3.20 -18.97 0.35
CA ILE A 133 -3.69 -18.15 -0.77
C ILE A 133 -5.21 -18.32 -0.88
N ASP A 134 -5.88 -17.42 -1.61
CA ASP A 134 -7.30 -17.48 -1.95
C ASP A 134 -8.23 -17.76 -0.74
N GLU A 135 -9.11 -18.73 -0.82
CA GLU A 135 -10.11 -19.01 0.22
C GLU A 135 -9.53 -19.48 1.57
N PRO A 136 -8.46 -20.33 1.64
CA PRO A 136 -7.76 -20.59 2.89
C PRO A 136 -7.21 -19.32 3.57
N LEU A 137 -6.63 -18.38 2.82
CA LEU A 137 -6.15 -17.12 3.36
C LEU A 137 -7.31 -16.25 3.87
N LYS A 138 -8.39 -16.12 3.09
CA LYS A 138 -9.60 -15.40 3.53
C LYS A 138 -10.17 -15.96 4.83
N THR A 139 -10.25 -17.28 4.93
CA THR A 139 -10.76 -17.96 6.13
C THR A 139 -9.88 -17.69 7.34
N ALA A 140 -8.57 -17.78 7.20
CA ALA A 140 -7.63 -17.48 8.27
C ALA A 140 -7.71 -16.02 8.74
N LEU A 141 -7.77 -15.08 7.80
CA LEU A 141 -7.94 -13.65 8.10
C LEU A 141 -9.29 -13.34 8.74
N LYS A 142 -10.39 -13.96 8.25
CA LYS A 142 -11.72 -13.85 8.87
C LYS A 142 -11.67 -14.28 10.34
N ASN A 143 -11.09 -15.43 10.62
CA ASN A 143 -10.99 -15.95 11.99
C ASN A 143 -10.21 -14.99 12.88
N PHE A 144 -9.12 -14.44 12.39
CA PHE A 144 -8.32 -13.44 13.09
C PHE A 144 -9.11 -12.15 13.37
N CYS A 145 -9.82 -11.61 12.38
CA CYS A 145 -10.61 -10.38 12.51
C CYS A 145 -11.90 -10.57 13.33
N SER A 146 -12.39 -11.80 13.51
CA SER A 146 -13.70 -12.08 14.14
C SER A 146 -13.65 -12.20 15.65
N THR A 147 -12.52 -11.97 16.28
CA THR A 147 -12.36 -12.07 17.75
C THR A 147 -13.10 -10.96 18.51
N ASN A 148 -13.32 -9.81 17.89
CA ASN A 148 -14.11 -8.73 18.49
C ASN A 148 -15.59 -8.90 18.15
N THR A 149 -16.42 -8.95 19.17
CA THR A 149 -17.89 -9.14 19.06
C THR A 149 -18.65 -7.99 19.72
N ASN A 150 -18.05 -6.78 19.84
CA ASN A 150 -18.76 -5.64 20.39
C ASN A 150 -20.02 -5.35 19.58
N SER A 151 -21.15 -5.26 20.27
CA SER A 151 -22.48 -4.98 19.71
C SER A 151 -23.13 -3.75 20.35
N ASN A 152 -22.32 -2.85 20.90
CA ASN A 152 -22.78 -1.61 21.53
C ASN A 152 -22.29 -0.39 20.73
N TYR A 153 -23.16 0.09 19.87
CA TYR A 153 -22.87 1.22 18.99
C TYR A 153 -22.48 2.51 19.74
N THR A 154 -23.11 2.78 20.90
CA THR A 154 -22.75 3.94 21.72
C THR A 154 -21.33 3.82 22.26
N THR A 155 -20.93 2.65 22.72
CA THR A 155 -19.56 2.39 23.19
C THR A 155 -18.55 2.60 22.06
N SER A 156 -18.83 2.08 20.86
CA SER A 156 -17.95 2.27 19.69
C SER A 156 -17.82 3.74 19.31
N ARG A 157 -18.93 4.49 19.29
CA ARG A 157 -18.90 5.93 19.01
C ARG A 157 -18.13 6.70 20.08
N THR A 158 -18.30 6.35 21.36
CA THR A 158 -17.54 6.99 22.42
C THR A 158 -16.05 6.75 22.24
N ALA A 159 -15.62 5.52 21.99
CA ALA A 159 -14.22 5.20 21.75
C ALA A 159 -13.67 5.92 20.51
N MET A 160 -14.42 5.96 19.40
CA MET A 160 -14.06 6.69 18.19
C MET A 160 -13.82 8.17 18.48
N PHE A 161 -14.79 8.87 19.08
CA PHE A 161 -14.71 10.32 19.27
C PHE A 161 -13.81 10.78 20.41
N SER A 162 -13.49 9.93 21.40
CA SER A 162 -12.73 10.35 22.58
C SER A 162 -11.35 9.70 22.68
N THR A 163 -10.97 8.83 21.76
CA THR A 163 -9.70 8.10 21.90
C THR A 163 -9.05 7.77 20.55
N ILE A 164 -9.82 7.22 19.60
CA ILE A 164 -9.22 6.67 18.37
C ILE A 164 -8.95 7.77 17.35
N ASP A 165 -9.91 8.67 17.13
CA ASP A 165 -9.78 9.76 16.17
C ASP A 165 -9.37 11.09 16.82
N ASP A 166 -9.07 11.10 18.12
CA ASP A 166 -8.40 12.19 18.82
C ASP A 166 -6.87 11.96 18.77
N TYR A 167 -6.29 12.08 17.58
CA TYR A 167 -4.88 11.75 17.30
C TYR A 167 -3.89 12.55 18.14
N ASN A 168 -4.23 13.78 18.53
CA ASN A 168 -3.35 14.64 19.31
C ASN A 168 -3.63 14.57 20.82
N ASN A 169 -4.67 13.84 21.23
CA ASN A 169 -5.15 13.81 22.62
C ASN A 169 -5.42 15.23 23.16
N ASP A 170 -6.08 16.03 22.34
CA ASP A 170 -6.41 17.45 22.62
C ASP A 170 -7.92 17.72 22.53
N ASP A 171 -8.73 16.67 22.55
CA ASP A 171 -10.19 16.70 22.38
C ASP A 171 -10.64 17.28 21.04
N THR A 172 -9.78 17.23 19.99
CA THR A 172 -10.08 17.74 18.67
C THR A 172 -10.26 16.63 17.65
N ILE A 173 -11.45 16.51 17.12
CA ILE A 173 -11.84 15.50 16.12
C ILE A 173 -11.91 16.14 14.74
N GLU A 174 -11.36 15.48 13.74
CA GLU A 174 -11.39 15.93 12.34
C GLU A 174 -12.35 15.09 11.49
N CYS A 175 -13.22 15.76 10.72
CA CYS A 175 -14.06 15.11 9.71
C CYS A 175 -13.19 14.49 8.61
N VAL A 176 -13.30 13.18 8.41
CA VAL A 176 -12.47 12.45 7.44
C VAL A 176 -12.70 12.87 5.99
N TYR A 177 -13.84 13.45 5.66
CA TYR A 177 -14.15 13.90 4.29
C TYR A 177 -13.88 15.38 4.03
N THR A 178 -14.05 16.25 5.04
CA THR A 178 -13.94 17.70 4.82
C THR A 178 -12.72 18.34 5.49
N GLY A 179 -12.10 17.65 6.45
CA GLY A 179 -11.02 18.21 7.25
C GLY A 179 -11.50 19.23 8.29
N ARG A 180 -12.83 19.41 8.47
CA ARG A 180 -13.36 20.28 9.51
C ARG A 180 -13.07 19.71 10.89
N LYS A 181 -12.58 20.56 11.79
CA LYS A 181 -12.25 20.20 13.16
C LYS A 181 -13.33 20.61 14.14
N VAL A 182 -13.58 19.77 15.12
CA VAL A 182 -14.54 20.01 16.20
C VAL A 182 -13.91 19.63 17.54
N TYR A 183 -14.04 20.52 18.51
CA TYR A 183 -13.67 20.23 19.89
C TYR A 183 -14.79 19.44 20.59
N THR A 184 -14.48 18.29 21.16
CA THR A 184 -15.45 17.46 21.88
C THR A 184 -14.75 16.50 22.87
N THR A 185 -15.31 16.35 24.07
CA THR A 185 -14.84 15.43 25.10
C THR A 185 -15.56 14.07 25.07
N GLY A 186 -16.19 13.72 23.97
CA GLY A 186 -16.96 12.50 23.81
C GLY A 186 -17.81 12.53 22.54
N ILE A 187 -18.96 11.88 22.52
CA ILE A 187 -19.85 11.92 21.36
C ILE A 187 -20.32 13.37 21.12
N PRO A 188 -20.01 13.97 19.95
CA PRO A 188 -20.35 15.36 19.68
C PRO A 188 -21.85 15.62 19.72
N SER A 189 -22.20 16.90 19.94
CA SER A 189 -23.57 17.39 19.80
C SER A 189 -24.12 17.11 18.39
N VAL A 190 -25.42 16.94 18.29
CA VAL A 190 -26.11 16.89 16.99
C VAL A 190 -26.33 18.29 16.40
N ASN A 191 -26.04 19.35 17.17
CA ASN A 191 -26.28 20.75 16.76
C ASN A 191 -24.98 21.42 16.29
N PRO A 192 -24.99 22.13 15.14
CA PRO A 192 -23.88 22.99 14.71
C PRO A 192 -23.54 24.08 15.75
N PRO A 193 -22.29 24.56 15.81
CA PRO A 193 -21.15 24.20 14.93
C PRO A 193 -20.35 22.98 15.40
N GLN A 194 -20.64 22.39 16.55
CA GLN A 194 -19.91 21.27 17.14
C GLN A 194 -20.51 19.91 16.74
N SER A 195 -21.43 19.88 15.79
CA SER A 195 -22.01 18.61 15.32
C SER A 195 -21.00 17.80 14.52
N MET A 196 -20.95 16.50 14.79
CA MET A 196 -20.21 15.52 14.02
C MET A 196 -21.05 14.23 13.97
N ASN A 197 -21.14 13.64 12.79
CA ASN A 197 -21.83 12.38 12.58
C ASN A 197 -20.80 11.22 12.56
N THR A 198 -21.30 10.00 12.47
CA THR A 198 -20.50 8.78 12.30
C THR A 198 -20.71 8.26 10.89
N GLU A 199 -19.64 8.18 10.13
CA GLU A 199 -19.56 7.48 8.85
C GLU A 199 -19.47 5.98 9.10
N HIS A 200 -20.24 5.19 8.36
CA HIS A 200 -20.02 3.77 8.15
C HIS A 200 -19.45 3.60 6.75
N THR A 201 -18.15 3.45 6.63
CA THR A 201 -17.46 3.35 5.33
C THR A 201 -18.04 2.24 4.45
N PHE A 202 -18.38 1.08 5.04
CA PHE A 202 -19.31 0.13 4.42
C PHE A 202 -20.74 0.52 4.82
N PRO A 203 -21.61 0.92 3.85
CA PRO A 203 -22.89 1.57 4.19
C PRO A 203 -23.83 0.65 4.95
N GLN A 204 -24.37 1.17 6.07
CA GLN A 204 -25.26 0.37 6.94
C GLN A 204 -26.56 -0.08 6.27
N GLY A 205 -26.97 0.51 5.16
CA GLY A 205 -28.12 0.06 4.38
C GLY A 205 -27.96 -1.33 3.78
N PHE A 206 -26.73 -1.79 3.55
CA PHE A 206 -26.47 -3.12 2.98
C PHE A 206 -26.51 -4.24 4.02
N PHE A 207 -26.48 -3.94 5.31
CA PHE A 207 -26.57 -4.93 6.40
C PHE A 207 -27.68 -4.62 7.42
N ASN A 208 -28.70 -3.83 7.04
CA ASN A 208 -29.88 -3.48 7.86
C ASN A 208 -29.54 -2.89 9.23
N GLN A 209 -28.37 -2.27 9.39
CA GLN A 209 -27.86 -1.80 10.68
C GLN A 209 -27.70 -2.92 11.73
N ASP A 210 -27.53 -4.16 11.27
CA ASP A 210 -27.37 -5.33 12.16
C ASP A 210 -26.02 -5.30 12.90
N GLU A 211 -26.05 -5.85 14.11
CA GLU A 211 -24.82 -6.06 14.91
C GLU A 211 -24.17 -7.40 14.53
N PRO A 212 -22.87 -7.55 14.66
CA PRO A 212 -21.88 -6.59 15.21
C PRO A 212 -21.37 -5.56 14.19
N MET A 213 -21.82 -5.59 12.94
CA MET A 213 -21.35 -4.74 11.86
C MET A 213 -21.54 -3.25 12.17
N ARG A 214 -22.71 -2.86 12.71
CA ARG A 214 -23.00 -1.48 13.07
C ARG A 214 -22.05 -0.89 14.11
N SER A 215 -21.58 -1.74 15.03
CA SER A 215 -20.69 -1.34 16.12
C SER A 215 -19.22 -1.63 15.86
N ASP A 216 -18.88 -2.10 14.65
CA ASP A 216 -17.50 -2.43 14.31
C ASP A 216 -16.68 -1.18 14.03
N ILE A 217 -15.81 -0.83 14.96
CA ILE A 217 -15.04 0.41 14.95
C ILE A 217 -14.06 0.52 13.77
N HIS A 218 -13.67 -0.61 13.13
CA HIS A 218 -12.73 -0.62 12.02
C HIS A 218 -13.26 -0.04 10.71
N HIS A 219 -14.53 0.37 10.68
CA HIS A 219 -15.12 1.09 9.54
C HIS A 219 -15.98 2.29 9.96
N LEU A 220 -15.82 2.75 11.21
CA LEU A 220 -16.49 3.95 11.73
C LEU A 220 -15.51 5.11 11.74
N TYR A 221 -15.95 6.27 11.26
CA TYR A 221 -15.16 7.50 11.25
C TYR A 221 -15.99 8.75 11.57
N PRO A 222 -15.36 9.80 12.12
CA PRO A 222 -16.01 11.10 12.28
C PRO A 222 -16.28 11.75 10.92
N THR A 223 -17.49 12.23 10.70
CA THR A 223 -17.83 12.93 9.45
C THR A 223 -18.84 14.04 9.67
N ASP A 224 -18.84 15.04 8.79
CA ASP A 224 -19.90 16.02 8.71
C ASP A 224 -21.20 15.40 8.20
N GLU A 225 -22.33 15.79 8.75
CA GLU A 225 -23.64 15.30 8.30
C GLU A 225 -23.86 15.57 6.79
N VAL A 226 -23.47 16.75 6.31
CA VAL A 226 -23.60 17.09 4.88
C VAL A 226 -22.72 16.18 4.03
N ALA A 227 -21.46 15.99 4.42
CA ALA A 227 -20.54 15.12 3.69
C ALA A 227 -21.02 13.67 3.70
N ASN A 228 -21.49 13.17 4.85
CA ASN A 228 -22.08 11.84 5.00
C ASN A 228 -23.30 11.64 4.08
N ASN A 229 -24.20 12.60 4.07
CA ASN A 229 -25.37 12.57 3.18
C ASN A 229 -24.98 12.63 1.70
N ARG A 230 -23.93 13.34 1.32
CA ARG A 230 -23.39 13.37 -0.05
C ARG A 230 -22.72 12.08 -0.45
N ARG A 231 -21.98 11.44 0.48
CA ARG A 231 -21.39 10.13 0.28
C ARG A 231 -22.48 9.07 0.06
N ASN A 232 -23.55 9.10 0.84
CA ASN A 232 -24.68 8.16 0.71
C ASN A 232 -24.18 6.70 0.64
N ASN A 233 -24.69 5.90 -0.31
CA ASN A 233 -24.29 4.52 -0.58
C ASN A 233 -23.54 4.38 -1.93
N TYR A 234 -23.04 5.50 -2.47
CA TYR A 234 -22.32 5.48 -3.75
C TYR A 234 -21.00 4.73 -3.63
N ASP A 235 -20.58 4.11 -4.73
CA ASP A 235 -19.27 3.52 -4.83
C ASP A 235 -18.18 4.57 -4.68
N PHE A 236 -17.04 4.17 -4.15
CA PHE A 236 -15.87 5.02 -4.15
C PHE A 236 -15.16 4.96 -5.50
N GLY A 237 -14.76 6.11 -6.00
CA GLY A 237 -14.13 6.23 -7.31
C GLY A 237 -13.44 7.57 -7.53
N TYR A 238 -12.71 7.70 -8.63
CA TYR A 238 -12.15 8.98 -9.06
C TYR A 238 -13.20 9.79 -9.81
N VAL A 239 -13.49 11.00 -9.32
CA VAL A 239 -14.42 11.94 -9.96
C VAL A 239 -13.70 12.72 -11.05
N VAL A 240 -14.15 12.60 -12.29
CA VAL A 240 -13.54 13.25 -13.45
C VAL A 240 -14.44 14.28 -14.13
N SER A 241 -15.75 14.23 -13.87
CA SER A 241 -16.73 15.15 -14.50
C SER A 241 -17.98 15.30 -13.63
N ASN A 242 -18.85 16.25 -14.03
CA ASN A 242 -20.17 16.49 -13.42
C ASN A 242 -20.13 16.59 -11.89
N ILE A 243 -19.15 17.34 -11.35
CA ILE A 243 -19.01 17.53 -9.91
C ILE A 243 -20.26 18.26 -9.38
N THR A 244 -21.03 17.56 -8.55
CA THR A 244 -22.27 18.11 -7.93
C THR A 244 -22.03 18.59 -6.50
N TRP A 245 -20.93 18.15 -5.88
CA TRP A 245 -20.49 18.60 -4.57
C TRP A 245 -18.98 18.41 -4.42
N GLU A 246 -18.34 19.37 -3.76
CA GLU A 246 -16.92 19.33 -3.41
C GLU A 246 -16.70 20.08 -2.10
N ASN A 247 -15.96 19.47 -1.17
CA ASN A 247 -15.54 20.12 0.08
C ASN A 247 -14.34 19.38 0.69
N GLY A 248 -13.33 20.14 1.13
CA GLY A 248 -12.14 19.62 1.81
C GLY A 248 -11.31 18.60 1.03
N GLY A 249 -11.46 18.54 -0.29
CA GLY A 249 -10.83 17.59 -1.18
C GLY A 249 -11.69 16.37 -1.52
N SER A 250 -12.81 16.14 -0.82
CA SER A 250 -13.78 15.12 -1.21
C SER A 250 -14.76 15.64 -2.25
N LYS A 251 -15.22 14.77 -3.16
CA LYS A 251 -16.07 15.11 -4.30
C LYS A 251 -17.18 14.09 -4.51
N LEU A 252 -18.33 14.57 -5.00
CA LEU A 252 -19.40 13.76 -5.59
C LEU A 252 -19.55 14.15 -7.05
N GLY A 253 -19.44 13.21 -7.96
CA GLY A 253 -19.51 13.46 -9.41
C GLY A 253 -19.37 12.16 -10.20
N ASN A 254 -19.16 12.30 -11.50
CA ASN A 254 -19.09 11.13 -12.37
C ASN A 254 -17.64 10.67 -12.62
N ASP A 255 -17.45 9.36 -12.67
CA ASP A 255 -16.20 8.72 -13.08
C ASP A 255 -16.04 8.68 -14.62
N PHE A 256 -14.99 7.99 -15.10
CA PHE A 256 -14.69 7.85 -16.54
C PHE A 256 -15.77 7.09 -17.32
N GLU A 257 -16.58 6.28 -16.65
CA GLU A 257 -17.71 5.54 -17.27
C GLU A 257 -19.04 6.27 -17.07
N ASN A 258 -19.01 7.53 -16.63
CA ASN A 258 -20.17 8.37 -16.35
C ASN A 258 -21.08 7.81 -15.25
N GLN A 259 -20.52 7.04 -14.31
CA GLN A 259 -21.23 6.57 -13.12
C GLN A 259 -20.99 7.55 -11.97
N LEU A 260 -22.05 7.79 -11.18
CA LEU A 260 -21.96 8.64 -10.00
C LEU A 260 -21.17 7.93 -8.90
N VAL A 261 -20.06 8.56 -8.48
CA VAL A 261 -19.14 8.03 -7.45
C VAL A 261 -18.76 9.09 -6.43
N PHE A 262 -18.35 8.66 -5.26
CA PHE A 262 -17.78 9.54 -4.25
C PHE A 262 -16.27 9.37 -4.18
N GLU A 263 -15.52 10.46 -4.31
CA GLU A 263 -14.08 10.50 -4.13
C GLU A 263 -13.77 11.09 -2.75
N ALA A 264 -13.13 10.30 -1.89
CA ALA A 264 -12.64 10.78 -0.61
C ALA A 264 -11.41 11.69 -0.81
N ARG A 265 -11.17 12.61 0.13
CA ARG A 265 -9.93 13.41 0.18
C ARG A 265 -8.70 12.50 0.26
N ASP A 266 -7.56 12.96 -0.24
CA ASP A 266 -6.36 12.14 -0.40
C ASP A 266 -5.89 11.49 0.91
N GLN A 267 -5.98 12.20 2.04
CA GLN A 267 -5.57 11.72 3.36
C GLN A 267 -6.48 10.62 3.95
N HIS A 268 -7.60 10.30 3.30
CA HIS A 268 -8.53 9.27 3.78
C HIS A 268 -8.75 8.14 2.76
N LYS A 269 -8.13 8.23 1.58
CA LYS A 269 -8.31 7.24 0.51
C LYS A 269 -7.86 5.84 0.92
N GLY A 270 -6.68 5.73 1.52
CA GLY A 270 -6.17 4.45 2.00
C GLY A 270 -6.99 3.88 3.14
N ASN A 271 -7.45 4.72 4.07
CA ASN A 271 -8.32 4.32 5.17
C ASN A 271 -9.63 3.74 4.64
N VAL A 272 -10.28 4.39 3.66
CA VAL A 272 -11.46 3.85 2.97
C VAL A 272 -11.17 2.46 2.39
N ALA A 273 -10.07 2.32 1.66
CA ALA A 273 -9.71 1.06 1.03
C ALA A 273 -9.48 -0.07 2.05
N ARG A 274 -8.71 0.20 3.10
CA ARG A 274 -8.42 -0.77 4.17
C ARG A 274 -9.69 -1.18 4.92
N CYS A 275 -10.58 -0.24 5.20
CA CYS A 275 -11.88 -0.50 5.83
C CYS A 275 -12.77 -1.42 5.02
N LEU A 276 -12.91 -1.16 3.71
CA LEU A 276 -13.75 -1.97 2.85
C LEU A 276 -13.17 -3.39 2.66
N PHE A 277 -11.87 -3.52 2.47
CA PHE A 277 -11.21 -4.83 2.42
C PHE A 277 -11.36 -5.59 3.74
N TYR A 278 -11.16 -4.93 4.88
CA TYR A 278 -11.39 -5.52 6.19
C TYR A 278 -12.83 -6.02 6.34
N PHE A 279 -13.83 -5.18 6.02
CA PHE A 279 -15.24 -5.52 6.16
C PHE A 279 -15.60 -6.75 5.34
N LEU A 280 -15.16 -6.82 4.08
CA LEU A 280 -15.43 -7.94 3.19
C LEU A 280 -14.70 -9.22 3.61
N ILE A 281 -13.52 -9.12 4.20
CA ILE A 281 -12.82 -10.28 4.79
C ILE A 281 -13.57 -10.80 6.02
N ARG A 282 -13.94 -9.91 6.92
CA ARG A 282 -14.59 -10.29 8.18
C ARG A 282 -16.00 -10.85 7.97
N TYR A 283 -16.81 -10.18 7.17
CA TYR A 283 -18.24 -10.46 7.02
C TYR A 283 -18.60 -11.20 5.72
N GLN A 284 -17.72 -11.55 4.90
CA GLN A 284 -17.72 -12.35 3.64
C GLN A 284 -19.01 -12.42 2.78
N ASN A 285 -20.19 -12.25 3.36
CA ASN A 285 -21.49 -12.37 2.67
C ASN A 285 -21.84 -11.14 1.81
N TYR A 286 -20.98 -10.12 1.79
CA TYR A 286 -21.23 -8.84 1.12
C TYR A 286 -20.33 -8.61 -0.10
N GLY A 287 -19.76 -9.68 -0.67
CA GLY A 287 -18.84 -9.60 -1.82
C GLY A 287 -19.45 -8.95 -3.07
N GLY A 288 -20.78 -9.00 -3.21
CA GLY A 288 -21.47 -8.30 -4.30
C GLY A 288 -21.51 -6.78 -4.20
N PHE A 289 -21.11 -6.21 -3.06
CA PHE A 289 -20.96 -4.76 -2.90
C PHE A 289 -19.78 -4.18 -3.69
N MET A 290 -18.71 -4.93 -3.83
CA MET A 290 -17.49 -4.48 -4.47
C MET A 290 -17.36 -5.11 -5.88
N ASP A 291 -17.55 -4.33 -6.91
CA ASP A 291 -17.25 -4.74 -8.27
C ASP A 291 -15.74 -4.62 -8.60
N ALA A 292 -15.34 -5.15 -9.74
CA ALA A 292 -13.93 -5.14 -10.17
C ALA A 292 -13.38 -3.70 -10.40
N LYS A 293 -14.25 -2.74 -10.71
CA LYS A 293 -13.87 -1.34 -10.93
C LYS A 293 -13.57 -0.67 -9.60
N GLN A 294 -14.48 -0.76 -8.64
CA GLN A 294 -14.27 -0.22 -7.29
C GLN A 294 -13.06 -0.88 -6.61
N GLU A 295 -12.90 -2.21 -6.72
CA GLU A 295 -11.74 -2.91 -6.19
C GLU A 295 -10.43 -2.35 -6.76
N LYS A 296 -10.36 -2.08 -8.07
CA LYS A 296 -9.16 -1.51 -8.70
C LYS A 296 -8.83 -0.12 -8.14
N VAL A 297 -9.83 0.74 -7.97
CA VAL A 297 -9.66 2.07 -7.36
C VAL A 297 -9.14 1.95 -5.93
N LEU A 298 -9.77 1.11 -5.12
CA LEU A 298 -9.38 0.93 -3.72
C LEU A 298 -7.96 0.35 -3.57
N ARG A 299 -7.54 -0.54 -4.46
CA ARG A 299 -6.14 -1.02 -4.49
C ARG A 299 -5.16 0.12 -4.76
N GLN A 300 -5.49 1.04 -5.66
CA GLN A 300 -4.66 2.23 -5.92
C GLN A 300 -4.64 3.16 -4.72
N TRP A 301 -5.80 3.42 -4.10
CA TRP A 301 -5.90 4.25 -2.90
C TRP A 301 -5.08 3.70 -1.73
N ASN A 302 -5.13 2.39 -1.51
CA ASN A 302 -4.33 1.75 -0.47
C ASN A 302 -2.80 1.89 -0.68
N LEU A 303 -2.36 1.99 -1.93
CA LEU A 303 -0.94 2.16 -2.26
C LEU A 303 -0.49 3.64 -2.19
N SER A 304 -1.40 4.58 -2.48
CA SER A 304 -1.08 6.01 -2.52
C SER A 304 -1.15 6.70 -1.15
N ASP A 305 -1.90 6.13 -0.23
CA ASP A 305 -2.13 6.67 1.11
C ASP A 305 -1.62 5.67 2.16
N THR A 306 -0.48 6.01 2.77
CA THR A 306 0.17 5.15 3.76
C THR A 306 -0.66 5.02 5.04
N VAL A 307 -0.44 3.94 5.78
CA VAL A 307 -1.07 3.74 7.10
C VAL A 307 -0.56 4.80 8.06
N ASP A 308 -1.46 5.57 8.63
CA ASP A 308 -1.28 6.58 9.65
C ASP A 308 -1.69 6.11 11.05
#